data_190d73ef767588ae12f0db3cdc3d3e53
#
_entry.id   190d73ef767588ae12f0db3cdc3d3e53
#
_cell.length_a   1.000
_cell.length_b   1.000
_cell.length_c   1.000
_cell.angle_alpha   90.00
_cell.angle_beta   90.00
_cell.angle_gamma   90.00
#
_symmetry.space_group_name_H-M   'P 1'
#
loop_
_entity.id
_entity.type
_entity.pdbx_description
1 polymer ?
#
loop_
_entity_poly.entity_id
_entity_poly.type
_entity_poly.pdbx_seq_one_letter_code
_entity_poly.pdbx_strand_id
1 'polypeptide(L)'
;LYFATYQSIARDERRPGLYKEFPRDFFDLVIVDECHRGSAREESNWREILEWFEPAYQLGMTATPLRDENRDTYLYFGNPVYTYSLKQGINDGFLAPYRVYRIVTQWDAAGWRPSKDDLDRYGREIPDEVYTTADFERRVALRARTQAVSRHLTDFLKKTDRFAKTIVFCVDQEHASEMRTALNNLNADLVQQFPDYVCRVTADEGDIGRGHMQRFQDVETRTPVIL
;
A
#
# COMPACT_ATOMS: atom_id res chain seq x y z
N LEU A 1 28.42 8.42 -8.52
CA LEU A 1 27.18 8.03 -7.87
C LEU A 1 26.15 7.65 -8.95
N TYR A 2 25.54 6.47 -8.81
CA TYR A 2 24.55 5.92 -9.74
C TYR A 2 23.27 5.66 -8.98
N PHE A 3 22.13 5.91 -9.62
CA PHE A 3 20.80 5.58 -9.10
C PHE A 3 20.05 4.73 -10.14
N ALA A 4 19.44 3.67 -9.71
CA ALA A 4 18.66 2.80 -10.58
C ALA A 4 17.51 2.13 -9.81
N THR A 5 16.44 1.79 -10.51
CA THR A 5 15.45 0.85 -9.99
C THR A 5 15.83 -0.57 -10.42
N TYR A 6 15.45 -1.58 -9.65
CA TYR A 6 15.72 -2.97 -10.03
C TYR A 6 15.20 -3.30 -11.42
N GLN A 7 13.98 -2.86 -11.72
CA GLN A 7 13.33 -3.12 -13.01
C GLN A 7 14.10 -2.52 -14.20
N SER A 8 14.83 -1.42 -13.97
CA SER A 8 15.60 -0.77 -15.04
C SER A 8 16.90 -1.49 -15.37
N ILE A 9 17.50 -2.18 -14.39
CA ILE A 9 18.82 -2.81 -14.54
C ILE A 9 18.78 -4.35 -14.51
N ALA A 10 17.66 -4.94 -14.04
CA ALA A 10 17.49 -6.38 -13.98
C ALA A 10 17.40 -7.02 -15.38
N ARG A 11 17.58 -8.33 -15.39
CA ARG A 11 17.33 -9.15 -16.57
C ARG A 11 15.83 -9.26 -16.85
N ASP A 12 15.43 -9.05 -18.10
CA ASP A 12 14.12 -9.43 -18.63
C ASP A 12 14.30 -10.47 -19.77
N GLU A 13 13.19 -10.96 -20.34
CA GLU A 13 13.20 -11.94 -21.43
C GLU A 13 13.94 -11.46 -22.69
N ARG A 14 14.17 -10.16 -22.83
CA ARG A 14 14.75 -9.51 -24.01
C ARG A 14 16.14 -8.91 -23.76
N ARG A 15 16.55 -8.77 -22.48
CA ARG A 15 17.79 -8.09 -22.10
C ARG A 15 18.59 -8.89 -21.08
N PRO A 16 19.92 -8.98 -21.24
CA PRO A 16 20.79 -9.76 -20.33
C PRO A 16 20.97 -9.14 -18.94
N GLY A 17 20.40 -7.94 -18.68
CA GLY A 17 20.58 -7.15 -17.47
C GLY A 17 21.68 -6.10 -17.62
N LEU A 18 21.31 -4.82 -17.51
CA LEU A 18 22.26 -3.70 -17.66
C LEU A 18 23.37 -3.73 -16.61
N TYR A 19 23.14 -4.32 -15.44
CA TYR A 19 24.14 -4.42 -14.38
C TYR A 19 25.40 -5.20 -14.83
N LYS A 20 25.28 -6.10 -15.82
CA LYS A 20 26.41 -6.87 -16.37
C LYS A 20 27.32 -6.05 -17.32
N GLU A 21 26.90 -4.86 -17.71
CA GLU A 21 27.75 -3.92 -18.47
C GLU A 21 28.84 -3.29 -17.60
N PHE A 22 28.70 -3.38 -16.27
CA PHE A 22 29.70 -2.93 -15.31
C PHE A 22 30.55 -4.10 -14.84
N PRO A 23 31.88 -3.92 -14.65
CA PRO A 23 32.71 -4.89 -13.97
C PRO A 23 32.17 -5.24 -12.58
N ARG A 24 32.44 -6.44 -12.10
CA ARG A 24 31.94 -6.89 -10.77
C ARG A 24 32.45 -6.04 -9.61
N ASP A 25 33.63 -5.48 -9.74
CA ASP A 25 34.32 -4.63 -8.78
C ASP A 25 34.19 -3.13 -9.09
N PHE A 26 33.21 -2.76 -9.92
CA PHE A 26 33.01 -1.37 -10.31
C PHE A 26 32.53 -0.47 -9.17
N PHE A 27 31.74 -1.01 -8.25
CA PHE A 27 31.22 -0.29 -7.10
C PHE A 27 31.97 -0.70 -5.82
N ASP A 28 32.30 0.28 -4.98
CA ASP A 28 32.81 0.05 -3.62
C ASP A 28 31.67 -0.19 -2.63
N LEU A 29 30.51 0.45 -2.87
CA LEU A 29 29.34 0.38 -2.00
C LEU A 29 28.05 0.33 -2.84
N VAL A 30 27.19 -0.62 -2.51
CA VAL A 30 25.82 -0.73 -3.03
C VAL A 30 24.83 -0.51 -1.88
N ILE A 31 23.97 0.49 -2.02
CA ILE A 31 22.91 0.78 -1.04
C ILE A 31 21.57 0.35 -1.65
N VAL A 32 20.84 -0.48 -0.92
CA VAL A 32 19.53 -1.00 -1.31
C VAL A 32 18.47 -0.41 -0.40
N ASP A 33 17.68 0.51 -0.96
CA ASP A 33 16.52 1.06 -0.24
C ASP A 33 15.32 0.13 -0.36
N GLU A 34 14.47 0.11 0.67
CA GLU A 34 13.32 -0.79 0.78
C GLU A 34 13.68 -2.27 0.54
N CYS A 35 14.81 -2.71 1.10
CA CYS A 35 15.40 -4.03 0.86
C CYS A 35 14.52 -5.22 1.28
N HIS A 36 13.37 -4.97 1.93
CA HIS A 36 12.34 -5.95 2.24
C HIS A 36 11.38 -6.24 1.07
N ARG A 37 11.38 -5.39 0.01
CA ARG A 37 10.47 -5.54 -1.12
C ARG A 37 10.99 -6.57 -2.12
N GLY A 38 10.10 -7.44 -2.57
CA GLY A 38 10.32 -8.39 -3.65
C GLY A 38 9.18 -9.40 -3.74
N SER A 39 8.67 -9.69 -4.94
CA SER A 39 7.93 -10.92 -5.22
C SER A 39 8.94 -12.05 -5.40
N ALA A 40 8.54 -13.32 -5.26
CA ALA A 40 9.45 -14.47 -5.44
C ALA A 40 10.20 -14.45 -6.79
N ARG A 41 9.64 -13.81 -7.82
CA ARG A 41 10.24 -13.61 -9.13
C ARG A 41 11.19 -12.40 -9.18
N GLU A 42 10.88 -11.34 -8.45
CA GLU A 42 11.74 -10.17 -8.29
C GLU A 42 12.88 -10.43 -7.32
N GLU A 43 12.70 -11.31 -6.33
CA GLU A 43 13.77 -11.75 -5.43
C GLU A 43 14.93 -12.43 -6.17
N SER A 44 14.65 -13.22 -7.22
CA SER A 44 15.72 -13.80 -8.03
C SER A 44 16.50 -12.72 -8.79
N ASN A 45 15.81 -11.70 -9.30
CA ASN A 45 16.42 -10.68 -10.13
C ASN A 45 17.28 -9.68 -9.33
N TRP A 46 16.81 -9.20 -8.18
CA TRP A 46 17.63 -8.28 -7.38
C TRP A 46 18.79 -9.01 -6.70
N ARG A 47 18.59 -10.28 -6.31
CA ARG A 47 19.65 -11.11 -5.76
C ARG A 47 20.76 -11.34 -6.76
N GLU A 48 20.45 -11.63 -8.03
CA GLU A 48 21.45 -11.74 -9.10
C GLU A 48 22.28 -10.45 -9.25
N ILE A 49 21.67 -9.28 -9.10
CA ILE A 49 22.37 -7.99 -9.15
C ILE A 49 23.35 -7.84 -7.99
N LEU A 50 22.91 -8.18 -6.78
CA LEU A 50 23.76 -8.09 -5.59
C LEU A 50 24.88 -9.13 -5.60
N GLU A 51 24.60 -10.33 -6.06
CA GLU A 51 25.62 -11.38 -6.26
C GLU A 51 26.64 -11.00 -7.34
N TRP A 52 26.21 -10.26 -8.38
CA TRP A 52 27.14 -9.73 -9.38
C TRP A 52 28.12 -8.74 -8.77
N PHE A 53 27.66 -7.85 -7.90
CA PHE A 53 28.48 -6.87 -7.20
C PHE A 53 28.90 -7.35 -5.81
N GLU A 54 29.07 -8.64 -5.60
CA GLU A 54 29.51 -9.24 -4.34
C GLU A 54 30.81 -8.62 -3.79
N PRO A 55 31.78 -8.15 -4.59
CA PRO A 55 32.97 -7.47 -4.05
C PRO A 55 32.67 -6.15 -3.35
N ALA A 56 31.52 -5.50 -3.64
CA ALA A 56 31.12 -4.25 -3.00
C ALA A 56 30.60 -4.46 -1.56
N TYR A 57 30.82 -3.49 -0.70
CA TYR A 57 30.06 -3.43 0.55
C TYR A 57 28.57 -3.23 0.25
N GLN A 58 27.71 -3.99 0.90
CA GLN A 58 26.26 -3.94 0.64
C GLN A 58 25.51 -3.52 1.89
N LEU A 59 24.73 -2.45 1.79
CA LEU A 59 23.93 -1.89 2.87
C LEU A 59 22.45 -1.93 2.50
N GLY A 60 21.65 -2.69 3.24
CA GLY A 60 20.19 -2.69 3.14
C GLY A 60 19.56 -1.68 4.08
N MET A 61 18.60 -0.89 3.59
CA MET A 61 17.77 0.01 4.38
C MET A 61 16.31 -0.40 4.27
N THR A 62 15.58 -0.41 5.37
CA THR A 62 14.14 -0.70 5.39
C THR A 62 13.47 -0.21 6.66
N ALA A 63 12.22 0.25 6.54
CA ALA A 63 11.36 0.54 7.68
C ALA A 63 10.67 -0.72 8.24
N THR A 64 10.56 -1.80 7.45
CA THR A 64 9.79 -3.01 7.77
C THR A 64 10.54 -4.28 7.39
N PRO A 65 11.61 -4.66 8.12
CA PRO A 65 12.37 -5.86 7.80
C PRO A 65 11.48 -7.12 7.93
N LEU A 66 11.44 -7.92 6.88
CA LEU A 66 10.71 -9.17 6.84
C LEU A 66 11.53 -10.30 7.47
N ARG A 67 10.85 -11.15 8.26
CA ARG A 67 11.41 -12.33 8.94
C ARG A 67 10.72 -13.64 8.54
N ASP A 68 10.11 -13.65 7.41
CA ASP A 68 9.46 -14.81 6.86
C ASP A 68 10.50 -15.64 6.07
N GLU A 69 10.43 -16.97 6.11
CA GLU A 69 11.46 -17.88 5.61
C GLU A 69 11.89 -17.62 4.15
N ASN A 70 10.97 -17.08 3.33
CA ASN A 70 11.24 -16.77 1.92
C ASN A 70 11.67 -15.31 1.65
N ARG A 71 11.65 -14.46 2.68
CA ARG A 71 11.87 -13.01 2.55
C ARG A 71 12.62 -12.42 3.74
N ASP A 72 13.45 -13.22 4.38
CA ASP A 72 14.16 -12.76 5.57
C ASP A 72 15.32 -11.84 5.19
N THR A 73 15.11 -10.54 5.40
CA THR A 73 16.13 -9.51 5.19
C THR A 73 17.38 -9.77 6.03
N TYR A 74 17.22 -10.36 7.22
CA TYR A 74 18.33 -10.69 8.12
C TYR A 74 19.19 -11.85 7.61
N LEU A 75 18.63 -12.78 6.81
CA LEU A 75 19.42 -13.86 6.22
C LEU A 75 20.43 -13.33 5.21
N TYR A 76 20.09 -12.27 4.50
CA TYR A 76 20.98 -11.71 3.49
C TYR A 76 21.92 -10.64 4.05
N PHE A 77 21.38 -9.62 4.72
CA PHE A 77 22.15 -8.47 5.19
C PHE A 77 22.75 -8.65 6.59
N GLY A 78 22.36 -9.72 7.30
CA GLY A 78 22.76 -9.93 8.70
C GLY A 78 21.98 -9.08 9.70
N ASN A 79 22.54 -8.91 10.88
CA ASN A 79 21.92 -8.09 11.92
C ASN A 79 22.01 -6.60 11.59
N PRO A 80 20.99 -5.79 11.96
CA PRO A 80 21.02 -4.36 11.73
C PRO A 80 22.25 -3.72 12.39
N VAL A 81 22.98 -2.92 11.63
CA VAL A 81 24.10 -2.09 12.16
C VAL A 81 23.56 -0.87 12.91
N TYR A 82 22.35 -0.42 12.58
CA TYR A 82 21.66 0.68 13.25
C TYR A 82 20.15 0.47 13.18
N THR A 83 19.43 0.84 14.24
CA THR A 83 17.97 0.85 14.29
C THR A 83 17.47 2.16 14.87
N TYR A 84 16.68 2.88 14.07
CA TYR A 84 15.96 4.08 14.49
C TYR A 84 14.47 3.77 14.55
N SER A 85 13.96 3.56 15.75
CA SER A 85 12.59 3.10 15.93
C SER A 85 11.56 4.21 15.70
N LEU A 86 10.33 3.84 15.32
CA LEU A 86 9.20 4.76 15.19
C LEU A 86 8.99 5.58 16.48
N LYS A 87 9.17 4.97 17.65
CA LYS A 87 9.05 5.66 18.93
C LYS A 87 10.14 6.72 19.10
N GLN A 88 11.38 6.44 18.71
CA GLN A 88 12.46 7.44 18.73
C GLN A 88 12.12 8.59 17.78
N GLY A 89 11.71 8.32 16.54
CA GLY A 89 11.34 9.35 15.57
C GLY A 89 10.21 10.26 16.04
N ILE A 90 9.22 9.74 16.78
CA ILE A 90 8.17 10.53 17.40
C ILE A 90 8.72 11.39 18.56
N ASN A 91 9.54 10.80 19.43
CA ASN A 91 10.12 11.51 20.58
C ASN A 91 11.07 12.65 20.13
N ASP A 92 11.81 12.41 19.05
CA ASP A 92 12.74 13.40 18.48
C ASP A 92 12.02 14.48 17.63
N GLY A 93 10.70 14.36 17.45
CA GLY A 93 9.89 15.32 16.71
C GLY A 93 9.95 15.22 15.18
N PHE A 94 10.58 14.16 14.64
CA PHE A 94 10.62 13.93 13.18
C PHE A 94 9.36 13.24 12.65
N LEU A 95 8.66 12.49 13.50
CA LEU A 95 7.44 11.77 13.13
C LEU A 95 6.27 12.22 13.99
N ALA A 96 5.09 12.31 13.37
CA ALA A 96 3.87 12.67 14.07
C ALA A 96 3.42 11.55 15.02
N PRO A 97 2.91 11.87 16.21
CA PRO A 97 2.25 10.89 17.06
C PRO A 97 0.97 10.40 16.40
N TYR A 98 0.61 9.15 16.66
CA TYR A 98 -0.57 8.52 16.07
C TYR A 98 -1.42 7.82 17.12
N ARG A 99 -2.69 7.59 16.79
CA ARG A 99 -3.60 6.72 17.53
C ARG A 99 -4.16 5.65 16.61
N VAL A 100 -4.18 4.41 17.09
CA VAL A 100 -4.75 3.28 16.35
C VAL A 100 -6.13 2.97 16.92
N TYR A 101 -7.15 3.07 16.07
CA TYR A 101 -8.50 2.59 16.35
C TYR A 101 -8.77 1.35 15.52
N ARG A 102 -8.84 0.19 16.18
CA ARG A 102 -9.21 -1.04 15.50
C ARG A 102 -10.72 -1.16 15.46
N ILE A 103 -11.28 -1.06 14.27
CA ILE A 103 -12.70 -1.24 14.02
C ILE A 103 -12.89 -2.65 13.48
N VAL A 104 -13.78 -3.39 14.12
CA VAL A 104 -14.09 -4.78 13.75
C VAL A 104 -15.56 -4.80 13.34
N THR A 105 -15.83 -5.15 12.08
CA THR A 105 -17.20 -5.33 11.62
C THR A 105 -17.74 -6.68 12.13
N GLN A 106 -19.06 -6.87 12.07
CA GLN A 106 -19.65 -8.16 12.40
C GLN A 106 -19.11 -9.31 11.55
N TRP A 107 -18.79 -9.04 10.30
CA TRP A 107 -18.19 -10.03 9.39
C TRP A 107 -16.73 -10.36 9.78
N ASP A 108 -15.99 -9.39 10.26
CA ASP A 108 -14.59 -9.59 10.73
C ASP A 108 -14.56 -10.38 12.05
N ALA A 109 -15.57 -10.19 12.93
CA ALA A 109 -15.58 -10.79 14.27
C ALA A 109 -16.00 -12.26 14.26
N ALA A 110 -17.02 -12.60 13.49
CA ALA A 110 -17.64 -13.93 13.48
C ALA A 110 -17.23 -14.79 12.28
N GLY A 111 -16.51 -14.23 11.31
CA GLY A 111 -16.45 -14.75 9.97
C GLY A 111 -17.79 -14.55 9.24
N TRP A 112 -17.81 -14.88 7.98
CA TRP A 112 -19.01 -14.78 7.17
C TRP A 112 -19.15 -16.02 6.29
N ARG A 113 -20.37 -16.52 6.16
CA ARG A 113 -20.73 -17.61 5.28
C ARG A 113 -21.84 -17.14 4.36
N PRO A 114 -21.73 -17.35 3.04
CA PRO A 114 -22.76 -16.93 2.10
C PRO A 114 -24.06 -17.69 2.35
N SER A 115 -25.16 -17.01 2.14
CA SER A 115 -26.47 -17.63 1.93
C SER A 115 -26.55 -18.15 0.50
N LYS A 116 -27.51 -19.05 0.24
CA LYS A 116 -27.64 -19.75 -1.05
C LYS A 116 -27.79 -18.82 -2.28
N ASP A 117 -28.25 -17.58 -2.05
CA ASP A 117 -28.51 -16.59 -3.11
C ASP A 117 -27.52 -15.41 -3.08
N ASP A 118 -26.47 -15.49 -2.24
CA ASP A 118 -25.46 -14.43 -2.17
C ASP A 118 -24.53 -14.52 -3.38
N LEU A 119 -24.37 -13.38 -4.05
CA LEU A 119 -23.47 -13.23 -5.18
C LEU A 119 -22.33 -12.27 -4.82
N ASP A 120 -21.17 -12.52 -5.44
CA ASP A 120 -20.05 -11.59 -5.35
C ASP A 120 -20.36 -10.26 -6.09
N ARG A 121 -19.43 -9.29 -6.02
CA ARG A 121 -19.60 -8.00 -6.71
C ARG A 121 -19.75 -8.15 -8.23
N TYR A 122 -19.30 -9.24 -8.81
CA TYR A 122 -19.39 -9.56 -10.24
C TYR A 122 -20.65 -10.36 -10.60
N GLY A 123 -21.50 -10.65 -9.63
CA GLY A 123 -22.72 -11.46 -9.84
C GLY A 123 -22.48 -12.97 -9.95
N ARG A 124 -21.34 -13.46 -9.48
CA ARG A 124 -21.01 -14.88 -9.46
C ARG A 124 -21.40 -15.51 -8.13
N GLU A 125 -21.76 -16.78 -8.15
CA GLU A 125 -22.00 -17.56 -6.93
C GLU A 125 -20.75 -17.59 -6.06
N ILE A 126 -20.93 -17.35 -4.76
CA ILE A 126 -19.85 -17.41 -3.77
C ILE A 126 -19.81 -18.83 -3.22
N PRO A 127 -18.67 -19.53 -3.25
CA PRO A 127 -18.53 -20.88 -2.68
C PRO A 127 -19.00 -20.92 -1.22
N ASP A 128 -19.71 -21.98 -0.83
CA ASP A 128 -20.25 -22.18 0.52
C ASP A 128 -19.16 -22.59 1.51
N GLU A 129 -18.35 -21.64 1.92
CA GLU A 129 -17.30 -21.78 2.93
C GLU A 129 -17.33 -20.62 3.92
N VAL A 130 -16.56 -20.71 5.02
CA VAL A 130 -16.45 -19.62 6.00
C VAL A 130 -15.32 -18.69 5.56
N TYR A 131 -15.65 -17.44 5.33
CA TYR A 131 -14.71 -16.37 4.97
C TYR A 131 -14.33 -15.57 6.21
N THR A 132 -13.05 -15.29 6.34
CA THR A 132 -12.46 -14.50 7.44
C THR A 132 -11.98 -13.15 6.93
N THR A 133 -11.51 -12.29 7.84
CA THR A 133 -10.97 -10.97 7.48
C THR A 133 -9.87 -11.04 6.41
N ALA A 134 -9.08 -12.12 6.37
CA ALA A 134 -8.01 -12.31 5.39
C ALA A 134 -8.54 -12.59 3.97
N ASP A 135 -9.77 -13.09 3.86
CA ASP A 135 -10.40 -13.46 2.59
C ASP A 135 -11.17 -12.29 1.97
N PHE A 136 -11.63 -11.33 2.79
CA PHE A 136 -12.41 -10.19 2.29
C PHE A 136 -11.58 -9.33 1.34
N GLU A 137 -12.22 -8.90 0.26
CA GLU A 137 -11.68 -8.13 -0.85
C GLU A 137 -10.56 -8.86 -1.66
N ARG A 138 -10.18 -10.07 -1.24
CA ARG A 138 -9.23 -10.92 -1.98
C ARG A 138 -9.92 -12.10 -2.65
N ARG A 139 -10.68 -12.88 -1.87
CA ARG A 139 -11.43 -14.07 -2.32
C ARG A 139 -12.91 -13.77 -2.49
N VAL A 140 -13.44 -12.93 -1.60
CA VAL A 140 -14.84 -12.49 -1.64
C VAL A 140 -14.93 -10.99 -1.36
N ALA A 141 -15.66 -10.29 -2.21
CA ALA A 141 -15.87 -8.86 -2.10
C ALA A 141 -17.32 -8.57 -1.69
N LEU A 142 -17.48 -8.01 -0.50
CA LEU A 142 -18.80 -7.75 0.08
C LEU A 142 -19.12 -6.26 0.01
N ARG A 143 -20.02 -5.86 -0.88
CA ARG A 143 -20.55 -4.47 -0.96
C ARG A 143 -21.09 -3.96 0.38
N ALA A 144 -21.75 -4.84 1.14
CA ALA A 144 -22.25 -4.49 2.47
C ALA A 144 -21.14 -4.08 3.44
N ARG A 145 -19.98 -4.74 3.36
CA ARG A 145 -18.80 -4.40 4.17
C ARG A 145 -18.23 -3.05 3.75
N THR A 146 -18.04 -2.79 2.46
CA THR A 146 -17.59 -1.50 1.91
C THR A 146 -18.53 -0.37 2.36
N GLN A 147 -19.84 -0.58 2.31
CA GLN A 147 -20.83 0.40 2.80
C GLN A 147 -20.75 0.64 4.31
N ALA A 148 -20.53 -0.41 5.11
CA ALA A 148 -20.39 -0.28 6.55
C ALA A 148 -19.14 0.53 6.93
N VAL A 149 -18.00 0.25 6.26
CA VAL A 149 -16.73 1.00 6.44
C VAL A 149 -16.93 2.47 6.05
N SER A 150 -17.51 2.73 4.88
CA SER A 150 -17.78 4.09 4.39
C SER A 150 -18.68 4.88 5.34
N ARG A 151 -19.71 4.24 5.88
CA ARG A 151 -20.62 4.84 6.87
C ARG A 151 -19.89 5.18 8.16
N HIS A 152 -19.11 4.23 8.70
CA HIS A 152 -18.35 4.45 9.91
C HIS A 152 -17.33 5.59 9.75
N LEU A 153 -16.60 5.63 8.63
CA LEU A 153 -15.67 6.71 8.34
C LEU A 153 -16.39 8.07 8.23
N THR A 154 -17.50 8.12 7.52
CA THR A 154 -18.31 9.34 7.39
C THR A 154 -18.81 9.83 8.76
N ASP A 155 -19.29 8.94 9.61
CA ASP A 155 -19.77 9.28 10.96
C ASP A 155 -18.63 9.74 11.86
N PHE A 156 -17.46 9.15 11.72
CA PHE A 156 -16.26 9.60 12.43
C PHE A 156 -15.85 11.01 12.01
N LEU A 157 -15.78 11.30 10.71
CA LEU A 157 -15.43 12.62 10.20
C LEU A 157 -16.49 13.67 10.59
N LYS A 158 -17.77 13.34 10.57
CA LYS A 158 -18.84 14.23 11.04
C LYS A 158 -18.73 14.61 12.52
N LYS A 159 -18.18 13.71 13.34
CA LYS A 159 -17.99 13.94 14.78
C LYS A 159 -16.67 14.64 15.12
N THR A 160 -15.73 14.63 14.22
CA THR A 160 -14.38 15.21 14.43
C THR A 160 -14.18 16.44 13.53
N ASP A 161 -13.72 16.23 12.32
CA ASP A 161 -13.55 17.27 11.30
C ASP A 161 -13.82 16.68 9.91
N ARG A 162 -14.83 17.20 9.23
CA ARG A 162 -15.20 16.76 7.88
C ARG A 162 -14.17 17.15 6.80
N PHE A 163 -13.23 18.00 7.11
CA PHE A 163 -12.14 18.40 6.23
C PHE A 163 -10.77 17.84 6.63
N ALA A 164 -10.74 16.94 7.61
CA ALA A 164 -9.52 16.24 7.98
C ALA A 164 -9.03 15.36 6.82
N LYS A 165 -7.81 15.63 6.36
CA LYS A 165 -7.18 14.88 5.27
C LYS A 165 -7.13 13.40 5.62
N THR A 166 -7.71 12.57 4.76
CA THR A 166 -7.95 11.15 5.01
C THR A 166 -7.49 10.32 3.83
N ILE A 167 -6.74 9.25 4.07
CA ILE A 167 -6.36 8.27 3.05
C ILE A 167 -7.06 6.94 3.35
N VAL A 168 -7.72 6.37 2.35
CA VAL A 168 -8.39 5.08 2.42
C VAL A 168 -7.66 4.09 1.50
N PHE A 169 -6.94 3.15 2.07
CA PHE A 169 -6.28 2.11 1.30
C PHE A 169 -7.27 1.03 0.87
N CYS A 170 -7.35 0.79 -0.42
CA CYS A 170 -8.20 -0.22 -1.03
C CYS A 170 -7.36 -1.36 -1.59
N VAL A 171 -7.92 -2.56 -1.68
CA VAL A 171 -7.20 -3.76 -2.15
C VAL A 171 -6.91 -3.70 -3.65
N ASP A 172 -7.87 -3.21 -4.42
CA ASP A 172 -7.79 -3.06 -5.87
C ASP A 172 -8.54 -1.80 -6.34
N GLN A 173 -8.47 -1.54 -7.64
CA GLN A 173 -9.08 -0.37 -8.27
C GLN A 173 -10.60 -0.39 -8.22
N GLU A 174 -11.21 -1.56 -8.28
CA GLU A 174 -12.66 -1.72 -8.23
C GLU A 174 -13.18 -1.44 -6.83
N HIS A 175 -12.51 -1.97 -5.79
CA HIS A 175 -12.80 -1.61 -4.39
C HIS A 175 -12.65 -0.11 -4.14
N ALA A 176 -11.62 0.54 -4.70
CA ALA A 176 -11.45 1.99 -4.62
C ALA A 176 -12.62 2.75 -5.28
N SER A 177 -13.14 2.26 -6.41
CA SER A 177 -14.29 2.84 -7.09
C SER A 177 -15.58 2.70 -6.29
N GLU A 178 -15.83 1.52 -5.73
CA GLU A 178 -16.99 1.28 -4.85
C GLU A 178 -16.93 2.12 -3.58
N MET A 179 -15.76 2.21 -2.95
CA MET A 179 -15.52 3.03 -1.75
C MET A 179 -15.78 4.51 -2.04
N ARG A 180 -15.23 5.04 -3.14
CA ARG A 180 -15.51 6.40 -3.59
C ARG A 180 -16.99 6.66 -3.79
N THR A 181 -17.70 5.76 -4.47
CA THR A 181 -19.13 5.88 -4.72
C THR A 181 -19.92 5.91 -3.41
N ALA A 182 -19.61 5.01 -2.49
CA ALA A 182 -20.26 4.95 -1.18
C ALA A 182 -20.02 6.24 -0.36
N LEU A 183 -18.77 6.73 -0.34
CA LEU A 183 -18.40 7.95 0.38
C LEU A 183 -19.04 9.20 -0.25
N ASN A 184 -19.10 9.30 -1.58
CA ASN A 184 -19.80 10.39 -2.28
C ASN A 184 -21.28 10.43 -1.91
N ASN A 185 -21.96 9.30 -1.92
CA ASN A 185 -23.37 9.22 -1.56
C ASN A 185 -23.64 9.63 -0.11
N LEU A 186 -22.76 9.24 0.82
CA LEU A 186 -22.88 9.59 2.24
C LEU A 186 -22.51 11.04 2.57
N ASN A 187 -21.79 11.71 1.67
CA ASN A 187 -21.33 13.09 1.81
C ASN A 187 -21.81 13.97 0.64
N ALA A 188 -22.99 13.69 0.08
CA ALA A 188 -23.53 14.37 -1.09
C ALA A 188 -23.61 15.90 -0.92
N ASP A 189 -23.87 16.38 0.29
CA ASP A 189 -23.89 17.80 0.66
C ASP A 189 -22.52 18.49 0.42
N LEU A 190 -21.42 17.81 0.73
CA LEU A 190 -20.07 18.34 0.49
C LEU A 190 -19.63 18.12 -0.95
N VAL A 191 -19.96 16.99 -1.55
CA VAL A 191 -19.62 16.69 -2.95
C VAL A 191 -20.29 17.65 -3.93
N GLN A 192 -21.50 18.16 -3.62
CA GLN A 192 -22.15 19.22 -4.41
C GLN A 192 -21.38 20.54 -4.37
N GLN A 193 -20.77 20.87 -3.24
CA GLN A 193 -19.98 22.09 -3.07
C GLN A 193 -18.54 21.92 -3.57
N PHE A 194 -18.00 20.74 -3.37
CA PHE A 194 -16.62 20.36 -3.67
C PHE A 194 -16.63 19.03 -4.43
N PRO A 195 -16.73 19.04 -5.77
CA PRO A 195 -16.83 17.83 -6.59
C PRO A 195 -15.65 16.84 -6.42
N ASP A 196 -14.52 17.35 -5.95
CA ASP A 196 -13.30 16.59 -5.65
C ASP A 196 -13.12 16.30 -4.14
N TYR A 197 -14.20 16.39 -3.34
CA TYR A 197 -14.14 16.05 -1.90
C TYR A 197 -13.63 14.63 -1.66
N VAL A 198 -14.08 13.66 -2.47
CA VAL A 198 -13.59 12.28 -2.49
C VAL A 198 -13.00 12.00 -3.86
N CYS A 199 -11.71 11.77 -3.92
CA CYS A 199 -11.02 11.41 -5.14
C CYS A 199 -10.52 9.96 -5.07
N ARG A 200 -10.33 9.36 -6.22
CA ARG A 200 -9.62 8.10 -6.37
C ARG A 200 -8.24 8.39 -6.95
N VAL A 201 -7.22 7.74 -6.39
CA VAL A 201 -5.85 7.82 -6.89
C VAL A 201 -5.34 6.40 -7.12
N THR A 202 -5.35 6.00 -8.37
CA THR A 202 -4.89 4.69 -8.84
C THR A 202 -3.98 4.86 -10.06
N ALA A 203 -3.31 3.78 -10.46
CA ALA A 203 -2.43 3.82 -11.62
C ALA A 203 -3.14 4.24 -12.91
N ASP A 204 -4.42 3.91 -13.06
CA ASP A 204 -5.20 4.20 -14.27
C ASP A 204 -5.59 5.67 -14.41
N GLU A 205 -5.58 6.44 -13.31
CA GLU A 205 -5.92 7.87 -13.36
C GLU A 205 -4.78 8.76 -13.84
N GLY A 206 -3.57 8.24 -13.94
CA GLY A 206 -2.43 8.93 -14.54
C GLY A 206 -2.20 10.35 -13.99
N ASP A 207 -2.24 11.36 -14.83
CA ASP A 207 -2.02 12.77 -14.47
C ASP A 207 -3.12 13.34 -13.56
N ILE A 208 -4.35 12.89 -13.72
CA ILE A 208 -5.48 13.33 -12.87
C ILE A 208 -5.25 12.88 -11.43
N GLY A 209 -4.88 11.62 -11.24
CA GLY A 209 -4.55 11.08 -9.91
C GLY A 209 -3.36 11.79 -9.27
N ARG A 210 -2.31 12.09 -10.06
CA ARG A 210 -1.18 12.90 -9.59
C ARG A 210 -1.59 14.30 -9.16
N GLY A 211 -2.47 14.94 -9.91
CA GLY A 211 -3.02 16.25 -9.58
C GLY A 211 -3.84 16.25 -8.28
N HIS A 212 -4.64 15.19 -8.05
CA HIS A 212 -5.35 15.01 -6.78
C HIS A 212 -4.38 14.84 -5.61
N MET A 213 -3.33 14.02 -5.78
CA MET A 213 -2.33 13.79 -4.75
C MET A 213 -1.58 15.08 -4.38
N GLN A 214 -1.15 15.87 -5.38
CA GLN A 214 -0.47 17.15 -5.15
C GLN A 214 -1.35 18.11 -4.34
N ARG A 215 -2.62 18.29 -4.72
CA ARG A 215 -3.55 19.15 -3.99
C ARG A 215 -3.86 18.62 -2.59
N PHE A 216 -3.90 17.29 -2.42
CA PHE A 216 -4.11 16.69 -1.11
C PHE A 216 -2.95 16.96 -0.15
N GLN A 217 -1.72 16.97 -0.66
CA GLN A 217 -0.51 17.25 0.12
C GLN A 217 -0.36 18.74 0.47
N ASP A 218 -0.95 19.63 -0.31
CA ASP A 218 -0.93 21.05 -0.06
C ASP A 218 -1.77 21.39 1.16
N VAL A 219 -1.16 22.01 2.17
CA VAL A 219 -1.79 22.36 3.44
C VAL A 219 -2.80 23.50 3.31
N GLU A 220 -2.69 24.34 2.30
CA GLU A 220 -3.61 25.46 2.05
C GLU A 220 -4.82 25.01 1.21
N THR A 221 -4.68 23.95 0.46
CA THR A 221 -5.76 23.43 -0.38
C THR A 221 -6.74 22.58 0.43
N ARG A 222 -8.00 23.01 0.47
CA ARG A 222 -9.04 22.37 1.28
C ARG A 222 -9.44 21.00 0.74
N THR A 223 -9.53 20.82 -0.57
CA THR A 223 -9.94 19.58 -1.24
C THR A 223 -8.88 19.13 -2.25
N PRO A 224 -8.70 17.83 -2.49
CA PRO A 224 -9.48 16.71 -1.95
C PRO A 224 -9.25 16.47 -0.45
N VAL A 225 -10.26 15.89 0.19
CA VAL A 225 -10.24 15.53 1.61
C VAL A 225 -9.98 14.04 1.79
N ILE A 226 -10.64 13.20 0.98
CA ILE A 226 -10.53 11.73 1.03
C ILE A 226 -9.93 11.23 -0.28
N LEU A 227 -8.84 10.47 -0.16
CA LEU A 227 -8.19 9.78 -1.26
C LEU A 227 -8.29 8.27 -1.10
#